data_42f6aabf791030635dd12ec024b95365
#
_entry.id   42f6aabf791030635dd12ec024b95365
#
_cell.length_a   1.000
_cell.length_b   1.000
_cell.length_c   1.000
_cell.angle_alpha   90.00
_cell.angle_beta   90.00
_cell.angle_gamma   90.00
#
_symmetry.space_group_name_H-M   'P 1'
#
loop_
_entity.id
_entity.type
_entity.pdbx_description
1 polymer ?
#
loop_
_entity_poly.entity_id
_entity_poly.type
_entity_poly.pdbx_seq_one_letter_code
_entity_poly.pdbx_strand_id
1 'polypeptide(L)'
;TLARAKEQGIPESLLVKAVGRIRDIEGEQFTLEDIDRLEARNRPTRLLCVNGLAFEQLPITVQAYLKEGENRGLDKKALIRTRKPWYRMETRKSPPIMFAYLGRRNVRFIRNHAGVVPLTCLLCVYPKREDSDFIERLWKVLAHPKTIANLRKVGKSYGGDAIKVEPRSLERLPLSDHLVQAEGIEKYVQPKQSTLFD
;
A
#
# COMPACT_ATOMS: atom_id res chain seq x y z
N THR A 1 14.76 3.49 -9.40
CA THR A 1 15.53 3.75 -8.18
C THR A 1 15.80 5.25 -8.05
N LEU A 2 16.08 5.73 -6.84
CA LEU A 2 16.41 7.14 -6.61
C LEU A 2 17.68 7.55 -7.39
N ALA A 3 18.68 6.70 -7.40
CA ALA A 3 19.92 6.94 -8.14
C ALA A 3 19.64 7.20 -9.62
N ARG A 4 18.85 6.33 -10.28
CA ARG A 4 18.48 6.52 -11.68
C ARG A 4 17.65 7.79 -11.93
N ALA A 5 16.76 8.14 -11.01
CA ALA A 5 15.98 9.38 -11.14
C ALA A 5 16.88 10.62 -11.10
N LYS A 6 17.87 10.62 -10.19
CA LYS A 6 18.88 11.69 -10.11
C LYS A 6 19.75 11.78 -11.37
N GLU A 7 20.24 10.64 -11.85
CA GLU A 7 21.04 10.56 -13.09
C GLU A 7 20.27 11.11 -14.30
N GLN A 8 18.97 10.86 -14.37
CA GLN A 8 18.11 11.36 -15.44
C GLN A 8 17.58 12.78 -15.19
N GLY A 9 18.00 13.44 -14.13
CA GLY A 9 17.58 14.81 -13.81
C GLY A 9 16.08 14.95 -13.52
N ILE A 10 15.43 13.88 -13.02
CA ILE A 10 14.01 13.93 -12.65
C ILE A 10 13.88 14.67 -11.32
N PRO A 11 13.10 15.78 -11.26
CA PRO A 11 12.91 16.54 -10.04
C PRO A 11 12.29 15.70 -8.92
N GLU A 12 12.80 15.84 -7.71
CA GLU A 12 12.31 15.09 -6.55
C GLU A 12 10.86 15.43 -6.20
N SER A 13 10.43 16.65 -6.50
CA SER A 13 9.03 17.10 -6.33
C SER A 13 8.02 16.30 -7.16
N LEU A 14 8.47 15.61 -8.20
CA LEU A 14 7.64 14.74 -9.03
C LEU A 14 7.78 13.25 -8.64
N LEU A 15 8.49 12.95 -7.58
CA LEU A 15 8.71 11.59 -7.09
C LEU A 15 7.99 11.38 -5.76
N VAL A 16 7.18 10.33 -5.68
CA VAL A 16 6.58 9.89 -4.42
C VAL A 16 7.33 8.65 -3.91
N LYS A 17 7.48 8.54 -2.59
CA LYS A 17 8.03 7.33 -1.96
C LYS A 17 7.06 6.18 -2.17
N ALA A 18 7.57 5.04 -2.64
CA ALA A 18 6.75 3.87 -2.96
C ALA A 18 7.46 2.57 -2.62
N VAL A 19 6.68 1.54 -2.31
CA VAL A 19 7.17 0.16 -2.13
C VAL A 19 6.42 -0.78 -3.06
N GLY A 20 7.18 -1.53 -3.87
CA GLY A 20 6.61 -2.36 -4.94
C GLY A 20 6.69 -3.87 -4.69
N ARG A 21 7.33 -4.33 -3.63
CA ARG A 21 7.56 -5.77 -3.39
C ARG A 21 7.48 -6.09 -1.91
N ILE A 22 6.74 -7.12 -1.56
CA ILE A 22 6.62 -7.60 -0.15
C ILE A 22 7.99 -7.96 0.44
N ARG A 23 8.90 -8.51 -0.35
CA ARG A 23 10.25 -8.88 0.09
C ARG A 23 11.15 -7.70 0.46
N ASP A 24 10.79 -6.48 0.06
CA ASP A 24 11.51 -5.27 0.42
C ASP A 24 11.06 -4.72 1.78
N ILE A 25 10.06 -5.35 2.41
CA ILE A 25 9.56 -5.00 3.74
C ILE A 25 9.98 -6.10 4.71
N GLU A 26 10.80 -5.73 5.67
CA GLU A 26 11.22 -6.60 6.76
C GLU A 26 10.35 -6.30 8.00
N GLY A 27 9.75 -7.35 8.60
CA GLY A 27 8.91 -7.18 9.80
C GLY A 27 7.52 -6.60 9.56
N GLU A 28 6.96 -6.00 10.60
CA GLU A 28 5.58 -5.50 10.67
C GLU A 28 5.49 -3.97 10.72
N GLN A 29 6.59 -3.28 10.70
CA GLN A 29 6.69 -1.83 10.60
C GLN A 29 7.57 -1.47 9.42
N PHE A 30 7.25 -0.38 8.74
CA PHE A 30 8.02 0.14 7.62
C PHE A 30 8.32 1.62 7.84
N THR A 31 9.58 1.93 8.04
CA THR A 31 10.08 3.23 8.50
C THR A 31 10.89 3.97 7.43
N LEU A 32 11.34 5.18 7.72
CA LEU A 32 12.24 5.92 6.83
C LEU A 32 13.61 5.24 6.73
N GLU A 33 14.10 4.63 7.79
CA GLU A 33 15.35 3.88 7.80
C GLU A 33 15.27 2.67 6.84
N ASP A 34 14.08 2.08 6.69
CA ASP A 34 13.86 1.01 5.70
C ASP A 34 14.00 1.54 4.27
N ILE A 35 13.49 2.75 4.00
CA ILE A 35 13.67 3.41 2.71
C ILE A 35 15.16 3.65 2.45
N ASP A 36 15.87 4.22 3.41
CA ASP A 36 17.30 4.52 3.28
C ASP A 36 18.13 3.26 3.03
N ARG A 37 17.82 2.17 3.75
CA ARG A 37 18.43 0.86 3.54
C ARG A 37 18.15 0.29 2.13
N LEU A 38 16.93 0.46 1.62
CA LEU A 38 16.57 0.04 0.27
C LEU A 38 17.29 0.89 -0.78
N GLU A 39 17.41 2.19 -0.58
CA GLU A 39 18.10 3.10 -1.49
C GLU A 39 19.60 2.82 -1.54
N ALA A 40 20.23 2.55 -0.40
CA ALA A 40 21.63 2.13 -0.33
C ALA A 40 21.89 0.82 -1.11
N ARG A 41 20.88 -0.06 -1.20
CA ARG A 41 20.91 -1.29 -2.02
C ARG A 41 20.42 -1.07 -3.46
N ASN A 42 20.26 0.18 -3.89
CA ASN A 42 19.73 0.57 -5.20
C ASN A 42 18.39 -0.09 -5.55
N ARG A 43 17.51 -0.27 -4.56
CA ARG A 43 16.16 -0.80 -4.75
C ARG A 43 15.20 0.30 -5.21
N PRO A 44 14.14 -0.03 -5.98
CA PRO A 44 13.13 0.95 -6.38
C PRO A 44 12.29 1.41 -5.18
N THR A 45 12.41 2.71 -4.85
CA THR A 45 11.69 3.36 -3.74
C THR A 45 10.97 4.63 -4.18
N ARG A 46 11.03 4.96 -5.47
CA ARG A 46 10.42 6.17 -6.03
C ARG A 46 9.48 5.83 -7.18
N LEU A 47 8.36 6.51 -7.23
CA LEU A 47 7.37 6.46 -8.28
C LEU A 47 7.22 7.86 -8.87
N LEU A 48 7.37 7.99 -10.19
CA LEU A 48 7.11 9.24 -10.89
C LEU A 48 5.60 9.53 -10.85
N CYS A 49 5.23 10.69 -10.34
CA CYS A 49 3.86 11.15 -10.25
C CYS A 49 3.73 12.54 -10.88
N VAL A 50 3.22 12.60 -12.10
CA VAL A 50 3.05 13.82 -12.90
C VAL A 50 1.58 14.12 -13.17
N ASN A 51 0.69 13.65 -12.30
CA ASN A 51 -0.75 13.83 -12.46
C ASN A 51 -1.12 15.32 -12.45
N GLY A 52 -2.02 15.68 -13.36
CA GLY A 52 -2.51 17.06 -13.49
C GLY A 52 -1.66 17.96 -14.41
N LEU A 53 -0.50 17.47 -14.89
CA LEU A 53 0.34 18.21 -15.83
C LEU A 53 0.18 17.66 -17.25
N ALA A 54 0.02 18.56 -18.22
CA ALA A 54 0.14 18.21 -19.62
C ALA A 54 1.59 17.91 -19.99
N PHE A 55 1.83 17.14 -21.05
CA PHE A 55 3.17 16.71 -21.44
C PHE A 55 4.12 17.91 -21.64
N GLU A 56 3.64 18.97 -22.25
CA GLU A 56 4.38 20.20 -22.56
C GLU A 56 4.74 21.02 -21.32
N GLN A 57 4.04 20.80 -20.21
CA GLN A 57 4.30 21.46 -18.92
C GLN A 57 5.32 20.71 -18.07
N LEU A 58 5.69 19.50 -18.48
CA LEU A 58 6.66 18.70 -17.75
C LEU A 58 8.10 19.22 -18.00
N PRO A 59 8.99 19.11 -17.01
CA PRO A 59 10.42 19.35 -17.24
C PRO A 59 10.96 18.54 -18.42
N ILE A 60 11.86 19.11 -19.19
CA ILE A 60 12.40 18.46 -20.40
C ILE A 60 13.01 17.08 -20.11
N THR A 61 13.62 16.90 -18.95
CA THR A 61 14.17 15.62 -18.49
C THR A 61 13.08 14.57 -18.28
N VAL A 62 11.92 14.97 -17.77
CA VAL A 62 10.76 14.08 -17.58
C VAL A 62 10.11 13.75 -18.93
N GLN A 63 10.01 14.73 -19.83
CA GLN A 63 9.54 14.48 -21.20
C GLN A 63 10.42 13.45 -21.91
N ALA A 64 11.74 13.60 -21.81
CA ALA A 64 12.71 12.66 -22.39
C ALA A 64 12.53 11.24 -21.80
N TYR A 65 12.39 11.15 -20.48
CA TYR A 65 12.13 9.88 -19.79
C TYR A 65 10.82 9.19 -20.25
N LEU A 66 9.75 9.96 -20.43
CA LEU A 66 8.47 9.43 -20.93
C LEU A 66 8.58 8.98 -22.39
N LYS A 67 9.26 9.75 -23.25
CA LYS A 67 9.54 9.36 -24.64
C LYS A 67 10.36 8.08 -24.73
N GLU A 68 11.36 7.88 -23.86
CA GLU A 68 12.07 6.59 -23.76
C GLU A 68 11.08 5.47 -23.43
N GLY A 69 10.11 5.70 -22.54
CA GLY A 69 9.06 4.75 -22.22
C GLY A 69 8.20 4.38 -23.45
N GLU A 70 7.80 5.37 -24.25
CA GLU A 70 7.06 5.16 -25.51
C GLU A 70 7.89 4.37 -26.53
N ASN A 71 9.16 4.71 -26.72
CA ASN A 71 10.07 3.97 -27.61
C ASN A 71 10.19 2.48 -27.21
N ARG A 72 10.06 2.18 -25.92
CA ARG A 72 10.02 0.81 -25.38
C ARG A 72 8.63 0.18 -25.42
N GLY A 73 7.62 0.85 -25.99
CA GLY A 73 6.25 0.37 -26.13
C GLY A 73 5.51 0.23 -24.80
N LEU A 74 5.85 1.01 -23.77
CA LEU A 74 5.15 0.95 -22.47
C LEU A 74 3.72 1.45 -22.58
N ASP A 75 3.47 2.47 -23.40
CA ASP A 75 2.15 3.04 -23.72
C ASP A 75 1.17 2.01 -24.29
N LYS A 76 1.68 1.02 -25.03
CA LYS A 76 0.91 -0.03 -25.73
C LYS A 76 0.54 -1.21 -24.82
N LYS A 77 1.09 -1.29 -23.60
CA LYS A 77 0.80 -2.41 -22.70
C LYS A 77 -0.65 -2.39 -22.24
N ALA A 78 -1.28 -3.55 -22.13
CA ALA A 78 -2.72 -3.73 -21.90
C ALA A 78 -3.32 -2.89 -20.76
N LEU A 79 -2.62 -2.83 -19.62
CA LEU A 79 -3.09 -2.04 -18.46
C LEU A 79 -2.77 -0.53 -18.56
N ILE A 80 -1.85 -0.16 -19.45
CA ILE A 80 -1.37 1.23 -19.58
C ILE A 80 -2.12 1.94 -20.68
N ARG A 81 -2.40 1.27 -21.81
CA ARG A 81 -3.09 1.84 -22.99
C ARG A 81 -4.47 2.44 -22.70
N THR A 82 -5.11 2.05 -21.60
CA THR A 82 -6.41 2.57 -21.18
C THR A 82 -6.32 3.91 -20.46
N ARG A 83 -5.12 4.34 -20.07
CA ARG A 83 -4.88 5.59 -19.37
C ARG A 83 -4.75 6.74 -20.36
N LYS A 84 -5.25 7.91 -19.99
CA LYS A 84 -5.12 9.14 -20.79
C LYS A 84 -4.68 10.29 -19.87
N PRO A 85 -3.45 10.79 -20.03
CA PRO A 85 -2.35 10.24 -20.84
C PRO A 85 -1.83 8.90 -20.28
N TRP A 86 -1.08 8.13 -21.07
CA TRP A 86 -0.62 6.78 -20.71
C TRP A 86 0.21 6.74 -19.42
N TYR A 87 0.97 7.78 -19.13
CA TYR A 87 1.81 7.93 -17.95
C TYR A 87 1.04 8.39 -16.70
N ARG A 88 -0.25 8.63 -16.82
CA ARG A 88 -1.10 9.00 -15.67
C ARG A 88 -1.10 7.88 -14.64
N MET A 89 -0.75 8.24 -13.40
CA MET A 89 -0.78 7.31 -12.28
C MET A 89 -2.09 7.41 -11.50
N GLU A 90 -2.52 6.31 -10.94
CA GLU A 90 -3.59 6.32 -9.96
C GLU A 90 -3.12 7.08 -8.71
N THR A 91 -3.84 8.11 -8.35
CA THR A 91 -3.54 8.88 -7.14
C THR A 91 -4.08 8.13 -5.94
N ARG A 92 -3.19 7.67 -5.07
CA ARG A 92 -3.55 7.05 -3.80
C ARG A 92 -2.92 7.84 -2.67
N LYS A 93 -3.71 8.07 -1.61
CA LYS A 93 -3.12 8.50 -0.34
C LYS A 93 -2.20 7.39 0.17
N SER A 94 -1.15 7.76 0.89
CA SER A 94 -0.36 6.79 1.63
C SER A 94 -1.23 6.17 2.73
N PRO A 95 -1.43 4.84 2.75
CA PRO A 95 -2.21 4.20 3.79
C PRO A 95 -1.39 4.13 5.09
N PRO A 96 -2.00 4.35 6.25
CA PRO A 96 -1.30 4.19 7.52
C PRO A 96 -0.97 2.73 7.85
N ILE A 97 -1.71 1.78 7.27
CA ILE A 97 -1.49 0.34 7.44
C ILE A 97 -1.55 -0.32 6.06
N MET A 98 -0.61 -1.20 5.81
CA MET A 98 -0.55 -2.03 4.60
C MET A 98 -0.81 -3.49 4.97
N PHE A 99 -1.35 -4.27 4.05
CA PHE A 99 -1.58 -5.68 4.25
C PHE A 99 -0.93 -6.51 3.14
N ALA A 100 0.00 -7.38 3.53
CA ALA A 100 0.60 -8.37 2.64
C ALA A 100 -0.37 -9.56 2.49
N TYR A 101 -1.12 -9.59 1.38
CA TYR A 101 -2.29 -10.44 1.22
C TYR A 101 -2.01 -11.80 0.56
N LEU A 102 -0.80 -12.03 0.11
CA LEU A 102 -0.43 -13.26 -0.60
C LEU A 102 0.85 -13.85 -0.02
N GLY A 103 0.79 -15.10 0.44
CA GLY A 103 1.96 -15.84 0.88
C GLY A 103 1.64 -16.97 1.84
N ARG A 104 2.52 -17.97 1.88
CA ARG A 104 2.40 -19.12 2.79
C ARG A 104 2.73 -18.75 4.25
N ARG A 105 3.67 -17.82 4.46
CA ARG A 105 4.21 -17.48 5.78
C ARG A 105 4.32 -15.98 6.05
N ASN A 106 3.94 -15.13 5.08
CA ASN A 106 4.21 -13.68 5.14
C ASN A 106 2.96 -12.81 5.10
N VAL A 107 1.79 -13.42 5.39
CA VAL A 107 0.54 -12.64 5.52
C VAL A 107 0.62 -11.85 6.82
N ARG A 108 0.64 -10.52 6.72
CA ARG A 108 0.77 -9.64 7.88
C ARG A 108 0.27 -8.23 7.62
N PHE A 109 -0.10 -7.55 8.68
CA PHE A 109 -0.38 -6.12 8.66
C PHE A 109 0.89 -5.34 9.00
N ILE A 110 1.18 -4.35 8.20
CA ILE A 110 2.41 -3.56 8.27
C ILE A 110 2.04 -2.12 8.58
N ARG A 111 2.58 -1.58 9.67
CA ARG A 111 2.46 -0.18 10.03
C ARG A 111 3.36 0.66 9.10
N ASN A 112 2.76 1.60 8.38
CA ASN A 112 3.47 2.43 7.40
C ASN A 112 3.89 3.77 8.01
N HIS A 113 4.97 3.78 8.75
CA HIS A 113 5.55 5.00 9.32
C HIS A 113 6.29 5.85 8.27
N ALA A 114 6.82 5.22 7.22
CA ALA A 114 7.53 5.90 6.14
C ALA A 114 6.61 6.71 5.21
N GLY A 115 5.29 6.55 5.33
CA GLY A 115 4.34 7.25 4.47
C GLY A 115 4.46 6.87 2.99
N VAL A 116 4.85 5.64 2.67
CA VAL A 116 5.02 5.19 1.28
C VAL A 116 3.68 4.83 0.62
N VAL A 117 3.63 4.97 -0.69
CA VAL A 117 2.55 4.44 -1.51
C VAL A 117 2.87 2.99 -1.88
N PRO A 118 2.08 2.00 -1.44
CA PRO A 118 2.28 0.63 -1.86
C PRO A 118 1.77 0.41 -3.28
N LEU A 119 2.50 -0.41 -4.04
CA LEU A 119 2.07 -0.87 -5.35
C LEU A 119 1.20 -2.14 -5.21
N THR A 120 0.89 -2.78 -6.31
CA THR A 120 -0.10 -3.88 -6.43
C THR A 120 0.14 -5.12 -5.56
N CYS A 121 1.30 -5.24 -4.93
CA CYS A 121 1.63 -6.39 -4.07
C CYS A 121 1.06 -6.30 -2.63
N LEU A 122 0.48 -5.16 -2.26
CA LEU A 122 -0.05 -4.88 -0.94
C LEU A 122 -1.47 -4.31 -1.05
N LEU A 123 -2.34 -4.65 -0.11
CA LEU A 123 -3.60 -3.95 0.08
C LEU A 123 -3.41 -2.76 1.04
N CYS A 124 -4.17 -1.71 0.80
CA CYS A 124 -4.18 -0.50 1.61
C CYS A 124 -5.32 -0.56 2.62
N VAL A 125 -5.03 -0.32 3.88
CA VAL A 125 -6.05 -0.18 4.93
C VAL A 125 -6.15 1.30 5.30
N TYR A 126 -7.31 1.88 5.05
CA TYR A 126 -7.65 3.27 5.38
C TYR A 126 -8.69 3.26 6.48
N PRO A 127 -8.30 3.46 7.73
CA PRO A 127 -9.26 3.60 8.82
C PRO A 127 -10.16 4.83 8.59
N LYS A 128 -11.40 4.76 9.08
CA LYS A 128 -12.32 5.91 9.04
C LYS A 128 -11.87 7.07 9.93
N ARG A 129 -10.97 6.81 10.85
CA ARG A 129 -10.36 7.81 11.75
C ARG A 129 -8.88 7.92 11.41
N GLU A 130 -8.39 9.15 11.40
CA GLU A 130 -7.01 9.47 11.02
C GLU A 130 -6.12 9.81 12.24
N ASP A 131 -6.65 9.72 13.47
CA ASP A 131 -5.84 9.96 14.65
C ASP A 131 -4.80 8.86 14.89
N SER A 132 -3.61 9.28 15.26
CA SER A 132 -2.43 8.40 15.36
C SER A 132 -2.58 7.32 16.42
N ASP A 133 -3.21 7.64 17.57
CA ASP A 133 -3.42 6.69 18.67
C ASP A 133 -4.39 5.58 18.24
N PHE A 134 -5.49 5.95 17.58
CA PHE A 134 -6.42 4.97 17.04
C PHE A 134 -5.78 4.06 16.01
N ILE A 135 -4.99 4.62 15.08
CA ILE A 135 -4.31 3.85 14.04
C ILE A 135 -3.34 2.85 14.66
N GLU A 136 -2.59 3.26 15.68
CA GLU A 136 -1.62 2.40 16.38
C GLU A 136 -2.33 1.23 17.08
N ARG A 137 -3.40 1.50 17.81
CA ARG A 137 -4.21 0.47 18.49
C ARG A 137 -4.86 -0.47 17.48
N LEU A 138 -5.42 0.07 16.41
CA LEU A 138 -6.01 -0.74 15.33
C LEU A 138 -4.96 -1.66 14.70
N TRP A 139 -3.76 -1.13 14.42
CA TRP A 139 -2.68 -1.96 13.88
C TRP A 139 -2.30 -3.10 14.83
N LYS A 140 -2.19 -2.86 16.14
CA LYS A 140 -1.91 -3.91 17.13
C LYS A 140 -2.98 -5.01 17.11
N VAL A 141 -4.26 -4.64 17.05
CA VAL A 141 -5.35 -5.63 16.92
C VAL A 141 -5.25 -6.41 15.61
N LEU A 142 -4.97 -5.74 14.50
CA LEU A 142 -4.85 -6.38 13.19
C LEU A 142 -3.63 -7.30 13.09
N ALA A 143 -2.48 -6.88 13.63
CA ALA A 143 -1.25 -7.66 13.61
C ALA A 143 -1.24 -8.82 14.63
N HIS A 144 -2.19 -8.84 15.57
CA HIS A 144 -2.23 -9.87 16.60
C HIS A 144 -2.40 -11.28 16.02
N PRO A 145 -1.69 -12.30 16.50
CA PRO A 145 -1.74 -13.67 15.97
C PRO A 145 -3.15 -14.26 15.87
N LYS A 146 -4.04 -13.97 16.83
CA LYS A 146 -5.46 -14.41 16.77
C LYS A 146 -6.19 -13.80 15.59
N THR A 147 -5.94 -12.53 15.26
CA THR A 147 -6.54 -11.87 14.09
C THR A 147 -5.97 -12.45 12.80
N ILE A 148 -4.66 -12.67 12.74
CA ILE A 148 -4.02 -13.34 11.59
C ILE A 148 -4.61 -14.73 11.35
N ALA A 149 -4.84 -15.52 12.42
CA ALA A 149 -5.48 -16.82 12.29
C ALA A 149 -6.91 -16.74 11.71
N ASN A 150 -7.66 -15.67 11.99
CA ASN A 150 -9.00 -15.44 11.46
C ASN A 150 -9.00 -15.13 9.94
N LEU A 151 -7.87 -14.81 9.33
CA LEU A 151 -7.79 -14.61 7.87
C LEU A 151 -8.22 -15.85 7.10
N ARG A 152 -8.08 -17.05 7.67
CA ARG A 152 -8.60 -18.30 7.07
C ARG A 152 -10.11 -18.31 6.91
N LYS A 153 -10.85 -17.55 7.71
CA LYS A 153 -12.33 -17.48 7.66
C LYS A 153 -12.83 -16.61 6.51
N VAL A 154 -11.99 -15.68 6.02
CA VAL A 154 -12.36 -14.72 4.98
C VAL A 154 -11.53 -14.86 3.71
N GLY A 155 -10.37 -15.52 3.78
CA GLY A 155 -9.49 -15.78 2.65
C GLY A 155 -9.88 -17.03 1.87
N LYS A 156 -9.41 -17.12 0.63
CA LYS A 156 -9.51 -18.31 -0.20
C LYS A 156 -8.21 -19.10 -0.14
N SER A 157 -8.29 -20.41 -0.03
CA SER A 157 -7.11 -21.27 -0.15
C SER A 157 -6.54 -21.16 -1.57
N TYR A 158 -5.24 -20.98 -1.65
CA TYR A 158 -4.52 -20.77 -2.92
C TYR A 158 -3.28 -21.65 -2.96
N GLY A 159 -3.47 -22.93 -3.24
CA GLY A 159 -2.41 -23.93 -3.36
C GLY A 159 -1.31 -23.90 -2.29
N GLY A 160 -0.99 -25.05 -1.68
CA GLY A 160 0.11 -25.19 -0.72
C GLY A 160 0.02 -24.30 0.52
N ASP A 161 -1.13 -24.27 1.20
CA ASP A 161 -1.41 -23.49 2.41
C ASP A 161 -1.32 -21.96 2.28
N ALA A 162 -1.20 -21.43 1.06
CA ALA A 162 -1.29 -20.00 0.84
C ALA A 162 -2.74 -19.52 0.96
N ILE A 163 -2.94 -18.40 1.64
CA ILE A 163 -4.23 -17.72 1.73
C ILE A 163 -4.16 -16.47 0.88
N LYS A 164 -5.12 -16.32 -0.04
CA LYS A 164 -5.35 -15.07 -0.75
C LYS A 164 -6.55 -14.36 -0.15
N VAL A 165 -6.36 -13.13 0.29
CA VAL A 165 -7.43 -12.30 0.84
C VAL A 165 -7.72 -11.17 -0.15
N GLU A 166 -8.97 -11.05 -0.56
CA GLU A 166 -9.42 -9.96 -1.43
C GLU A 166 -9.86 -8.74 -0.57
N PRO A 167 -9.84 -7.50 -1.11
CA PRO A 167 -10.16 -6.31 -0.34
C PRO A 167 -11.50 -6.41 0.40
N ARG A 168 -12.58 -6.78 -0.29
CA ARG A 168 -13.93 -6.93 0.31
C ARG A 168 -14.01 -8.02 1.37
N SER A 169 -13.17 -9.05 1.24
CA SER A 169 -13.08 -10.11 2.25
C SER A 169 -12.33 -9.61 3.50
N LEU A 170 -11.31 -8.79 3.31
CA LEU A 170 -10.55 -8.20 4.41
C LEU A 170 -11.45 -7.31 5.29
N GLU A 171 -12.39 -6.57 4.70
CA GLU A 171 -13.36 -5.73 5.42
C GLU A 171 -14.25 -6.52 6.37
N ARG A 172 -14.41 -7.82 6.14
CA ARG A 172 -15.21 -8.74 6.97
C ARG A 172 -14.38 -9.57 7.94
N LEU A 173 -13.08 -9.22 8.10
CA LEU A 173 -12.20 -9.96 9.02
C LEU A 173 -12.73 -9.89 10.45
N PRO A 174 -13.07 -11.03 11.08
CA PRO A 174 -13.55 -11.04 12.46
C PRO A 174 -12.41 -10.64 13.41
N LEU A 175 -12.66 -9.64 14.21
CA LEU A 175 -11.78 -9.21 15.30
C LEU A 175 -12.30 -9.82 16.61
N SER A 176 -11.38 -10.14 17.53
CA SER A 176 -11.74 -10.62 18.86
C SER A 176 -12.20 -9.46 19.73
N ASP A 177 -13.40 -9.54 20.34
CA ASP A 177 -13.91 -8.52 21.25
C ASP A 177 -12.93 -8.23 22.39
N HIS A 178 -12.31 -9.26 22.94
CA HIS A 178 -11.29 -9.12 23.98
C HIS A 178 -10.09 -8.26 23.51
N LEU A 179 -9.62 -8.43 22.27
CA LEU A 179 -8.51 -7.62 21.72
C LEU A 179 -8.95 -6.18 21.46
N VAL A 180 -10.16 -6.00 20.95
CA VAL A 180 -10.78 -4.69 20.71
C VAL A 180 -10.90 -3.91 22.03
N GLN A 181 -11.35 -4.57 23.10
CA GLN A 181 -11.45 -4.00 24.44
C GLN A 181 -10.08 -3.73 25.05
N ALA A 182 -9.15 -4.69 25.00
CA ALA A 182 -7.81 -4.54 25.53
C ALA A 182 -7.05 -3.34 24.94
N GLU A 183 -7.24 -3.09 23.64
CA GLU A 183 -6.66 -1.91 22.97
C GLU A 183 -7.55 -0.66 23.06
N GLY A 184 -8.71 -0.73 23.74
CA GLY A 184 -9.61 0.40 23.93
C GLY A 184 -10.21 0.95 22.63
N ILE A 185 -10.39 0.10 21.61
CA ILE A 185 -10.96 0.49 20.30
C ILE A 185 -12.49 0.51 20.36
N GLU A 186 -13.13 -0.22 21.27
CA GLU A 186 -14.59 -0.31 21.38
C GLU A 186 -15.25 1.07 21.50
N LYS A 187 -14.62 2.04 22.14
CA LYS A 187 -15.10 3.43 22.26
C LYS A 187 -15.22 4.15 20.90
N TYR A 188 -14.57 3.62 19.86
CA TYR A 188 -14.60 4.16 18.50
C TYR A 188 -15.54 3.39 17.57
N VAL A 189 -16.02 2.22 18.00
CA VAL A 189 -16.99 1.42 17.25
C VAL A 189 -18.37 1.96 17.60
N GLN A 190 -19.08 2.52 16.62
CA GLN A 190 -20.49 2.87 16.83
C GLN A 190 -21.27 1.58 17.15
N PRO A 191 -22.11 1.58 18.20
CA PRO A 191 -23.00 0.45 18.44
C PRO A 191 -23.81 0.20 17.16
N LYS A 192 -23.87 -1.05 16.71
CA LYS A 192 -24.81 -1.43 15.66
C LYS A 192 -26.16 -0.90 16.08
N GLN A 193 -26.75 0.01 15.30
CA GLN A 193 -28.16 0.33 15.47
C GLN A 193 -28.90 -1.01 15.34
N SER A 194 -29.41 -1.49 16.44
CA SER A 194 -30.38 -2.59 16.41
C SER A 194 -31.54 -2.06 15.59
N THR A 195 -31.73 -2.62 14.41
CA THR A 195 -32.96 -2.40 13.64
C THR A 195 -34.11 -2.92 14.52
N LEU A 196 -34.94 -1.99 14.95
CA LEU A 196 -36.15 -2.22 15.77
C LEU A 196 -37.25 -2.90 14.97
N PHE A 197 -36.91 -3.82 14.06
CA PHE A 197 -37.83 -4.63 13.29
C PHE A 197 -37.17 -5.99 13.01
N ASP A 198 -37.30 -6.90 13.95
CA ASP A 198 -37.42 -8.32 13.77
C ASP A 198 -38.70 -8.81 14.45
#